data_94fbc7a04356a333f124506dcd1d8661
#
_entry.id   94fbc7a04356a333f124506dcd1d8661
#
_cell.length_a   1.000
_cell.length_b   1.000
_cell.length_c   1.000
_cell.angle_alpha   90.00
_cell.angle_beta   90.00
_cell.angle_gamma   90.00
#
_symmetry.space_group_name_H-M   'P 1'
#
loop_
_entity.id
_entity.type
_entity.pdbx_description
1 polymer ?
#
loop_
_entity_poly.entity_id
_entity_poly.type
_entity_poly.pdbx_seq_one_letter_code
_entity_poly.pdbx_strand_id
1 'polypeptide(L)'
;MAVDNATILDKVRLKGTDDYQQRIPSATQTGVANTMRYLFDPMNRQYLNDCVWSMVNRIGLTVMAQNTPFENPLAIFKKENLYWGSTVQEIAVKWIKAHGYKDDAEDLLKMHRPEAAVWFYEMNRKDQYPISWTDDELRQAFMDDFGLNRFVAQIMETPRNSDNYDEMNIMLALIRRYEQNLGFYKVHLDAVPSDETTAKTLLKALRTTAGRMQFPSTQYNALNVSDIPAYATPQQMVLLIEPEYLASLDVDALSAVFQLDKADVPYRIIQVPSLGIPGAVALLVSTDWYQVRDTLYGTTQFYNPQTLSNTMYLNHWGIYGVSPFTPCALFTTNAGTSINVVTQTVTGLTMTPTTANVAPGDVVQLVPKLTANVEPTGTSIEVAPNAATYDVTALHPDTSGANSINLNVNTFVDDEARLHVQRDSLKNGDIIKVDALATYIDPNGTTKTYTASSRFTVKIPTAASAPKPPSGGEGSTTEK
;
A
#
# COMPACT_ATOMS: atom_id res chain seq x y z
N MET A 1 -38.04 11.82 24.41
CA MET A 1 -38.41 13.26 24.48
C MET A 1 -37.31 14.00 23.71
N ALA A 2 -37.70 14.72 22.67
CA ALA A 2 -36.78 15.61 21.97
C ALA A 2 -36.37 16.72 22.95
N VAL A 3 -35.10 17.01 23.02
CA VAL A 3 -34.55 18.03 23.91
C VAL A 3 -34.69 19.38 23.20
N ASP A 4 -35.41 20.32 23.84
CA ASP A 4 -35.64 21.66 23.35
C ASP A 4 -34.35 22.47 23.22
N ASN A 5 -34.24 23.37 22.24
CA ASN A 5 -33.12 24.26 21.99
C ASN A 5 -32.71 25.07 23.23
N ALA A 6 -33.65 25.52 24.05
CA ALA A 6 -33.37 26.22 25.29
C ALA A 6 -32.57 25.35 26.28
N THR A 7 -32.97 24.10 26.41
CA THR A 7 -32.26 23.12 27.28
C THR A 7 -30.88 22.81 26.80
N ILE A 8 -30.65 22.73 25.48
CA ILE A 8 -29.32 22.49 24.89
C ILE A 8 -28.41 23.69 25.18
N LEU A 9 -28.85 24.89 24.90
CA LEU A 9 -28.11 26.13 25.15
C LEU A 9 -27.71 26.26 26.62
N ASP A 10 -28.64 25.96 27.53
CA ASP A 10 -28.33 26.02 28.97
C ASP A 10 -27.36 24.94 29.43
N LYS A 11 -27.44 23.74 28.86
CA LYS A 11 -26.42 22.69 29.14
C LYS A 11 -25.03 23.08 28.61
N VAL A 12 -24.93 23.74 27.46
CA VAL A 12 -23.68 24.30 26.94
C VAL A 12 -23.21 25.41 27.85
N ARG A 13 -24.10 26.34 28.27
CA ARG A 13 -23.80 27.42 29.17
C ARG A 13 -23.24 26.97 30.52
N LEU A 14 -23.88 26.02 31.18
CA LEU A 14 -23.48 25.48 32.48
C LEU A 14 -22.09 24.82 32.46
N LYS A 15 -21.61 24.44 31.31
CA LYS A 15 -20.28 23.82 31.13
C LYS A 15 -19.27 24.76 30.47
N GLY A 16 -19.67 25.96 30.13
CA GLY A 16 -18.79 27.01 29.63
C GLY A 16 -17.95 27.62 30.75
N THR A 17 -17.01 28.50 30.38
CA THR A 17 -16.19 29.26 31.31
C THR A 17 -17.07 30.21 32.15
N ASP A 18 -16.58 30.62 33.32
CA ASP A 18 -17.30 31.58 34.21
C ASP A 18 -17.63 32.84 33.47
N ASP A 19 -16.73 33.36 32.61
CA ASP A 19 -16.94 34.54 31.78
C ASP A 19 -18.09 34.33 30.76
N TYR A 20 -18.15 33.14 30.13
CA TYR A 20 -19.26 32.75 29.26
C TYR A 20 -20.58 32.75 30.01
N GLN A 21 -20.65 32.19 31.21
CA GLN A 21 -21.86 32.09 32.04
C GLN A 21 -22.34 33.45 32.51
N GLN A 22 -21.47 34.40 32.78
CA GLN A 22 -21.80 35.76 33.20
C GLN A 22 -22.35 36.60 32.04
N ARG A 23 -21.80 36.46 30.85
CA ARG A 23 -22.15 37.27 29.68
C ARG A 23 -23.36 36.76 28.90
N ILE A 24 -23.50 35.45 28.81
CA ILE A 24 -24.58 34.81 28.03
C ILE A 24 -25.73 34.42 28.98
N PRO A 25 -26.91 34.99 28.82
CA PRO A 25 -28.05 34.67 29.68
C PRO A 25 -28.57 33.24 29.45
N SER A 26 -29.26 32.70 30.46
CA SER A 26 -29.90 31.37 30.35
C SER A 26 -31.05 31.42 29.36
N ALA A 27 -31.05 30.49 28.41
CA ALA A 27 -32.07 30.38 27.38
C ALA A 27 -33.44 29.92 27.93
N THR A 28 -33.41 29.09 28.98
CA THR A 28 -34.64 28.68 29.68
C THR A 28 -35.28 29.82 30.44
N GLN A 29 -34.52 30.77 30.98
CA GLN A 29 -35.06 31.91 31.75
C GLN A 29 -35.43 33.11 30.88
N THR A 30 -34.66 33.42 29.86
CA THR A 30 -34.79 34.62 29.04
C THR A 30 -35.40 34.40 27.66
N GLY A 31 -35.54 33.14 27.27
CA GLY A 31 -35.95 32.69 25.94
C GLY A 31 -34.79 32.60 24.94
N VAL A 32 -34.90 31.64 24.03
CA VAL A 32 -33.87 31.36 22.99
C VAL A 32 -33.55 32.62 22.18
N ALA A 33 -34.55 33.38 21.77
CA ALA A 33 -34.35 34.60 20.96
C ALA A 33 -33.49 35.67 21.66
N ASN A 34 -33.66 35.85 22.98
CA ASN A 34 -32.84 36.79 23.73
C ASN A 34 -31.40 36.29 23.91
N THR A 35 -31.20 35.04 24.26
CA THR A 35 -29.87 34.44 24.35
C THR A 35 -29.11 34.55 23.02
N MET A 36 -29.84 34.34 21.90
CA MET A 36 -29.26 34.52 20.57
C MET A 36 -28.83 35.95 20.27
N ARG A 37 -29.60 36.97 20.70
CA ARG A 37 -29.16 38.36 20.55
C ARG A 37 -27.77 38.61 21.17
N TYR A 38 -27.51 38.03 22.33
CA TYR A 38 -26.20 38.15 22.98
C TYR A 38 -25.12 37.32 22.27
N LEU A 39 -25.44 36.13 21.81
CA LEU A 39 -24.48 35.28 21.11
C LEU A 39 -24.07 35.86 19.75
N PHE A 40 -25.02 36.44 18.99
CA PHE A 40 -24.75 37.02 17.66
C PHE A 40 -24.29 38.47 17.71
N ASP A 41 -24.08 39.06 18.89
CA ASP A 41 -23.46 40.37 19.03
C ASP A 41 -22.01 40.27 18.54
N PRO A 42 -21.54 41.20 17.66
CA PRO A 42 -20.17 41.21 17.16
C PRO A 42 -19.09 41.19 18.27
N MET A 43 -19.38 41.79 19.43
CA MET A 43 -18.48 41.75 20.57
C MET A 43 -18.38 40.37 21.27
N ASN A 44 -19.37 39.54 21.09
CA ASN A 44 -19.49 38.24 21.72
C ASN A 44 -19.14 37.07 20.75
N ARG A 45 -18.52 37.37 19.63
CA ARG A 45 -18.20 36.40 18.58
C ARG A 45 -17.41 35.19 19.08
N GLN A 46 -16.52 35.40 20.03
CA GLN A 46 -15.76 34.33 20.67
C GLN A 46 -16.70 33.33 21.36
N TYR A 47 -17.70 33.84 22.09
CA TYR A 47 -18.65 32.98 22.79
C TYR A 47 -19.58 32.23 21.86
N LEU A 48 -19.93 32.79 20.70
CA LEU A 48 -20.66 32.07 19.66
C LEU A 48 -19.84 30.88 19.14
N ASN A 49 -18.57 31.10 18.83
CA ASN A 49 -17.69 30.03 18.38
C ASN A 49 -17.50 28.95 19.45
N ASP A 50 -17.31 29.36 20.72
CA ASP A 50 -17.20 28.44 21.85
C ASP A 50 -18.49 27.63 22.06
N CYS A 51 -19.67 28.25 21.85
CA CYS A 51 -20.98 27.59 21.93
C CYS A 51 -21.10 26.51 20.84
N VAL A 52 -20.83 26.84 19.58
CA VAL A 52 -20.89 25.90 18.45
C VAL A 52 -19.88 24.78 18.65
N TRP A 53 -18.67 25.11 19.01
CA TRP A 53 -17.62 24.12 19.28
C TRP A 53 -17.97 23.18 20.44
N SER A 54 -18.52 23.72 21.51
CA SER A 54 -19.01 22.90 22.63
C SER A 54 -20.17 21.98 22.22
N MET A 55 -21.05 22.43 21.35
CA MET A 55 -22.12 21.59 20.81
C MET A 55 -21.56 20.48 19.93
N VAL A 56 -20.71 20.80 18.98
CA VAL A 56 -20.05 19.83 18.08
C VAL A 56 -19.28 18.76 18.87
N ASN A 57 -18.48 19.15 19.86
CA ASN A 57 -17.68 18.23 20.63
C ASN A 57 -18.47 17.38 21.66
N ARG A 58 -19.67 17.83 22.06
CA ARG A 58 -20.43 17.17 23.14
C ARG A 58 -21.65 16.37 22.67
N ILE A 59 -22.15 16.69 21.47
CA ILE A 59 -23.32 15.99 20.91
C ILE A 59 -22.92 14.71 20.14
N GLY A 60 -21.71 14.25 20.27
CA GLY A 60 -21.24 12.98 19.70
C GLY A 60 -22.04 11.71 20.08
N LEU A 61 -23.16 11.87 20.79
CA LEU A 61 -24.04 10.78 21.24
C LEU A 61 -25.54 11.03 20.95
N THR A 62 -25.91 12.08 20.23
CA THR A 62 -27.31 12.25 19.83
C THR A 62 -27.53 11.50 18.52
N VAL A 63 -27.87 10.23 18.65
CA VAL A 63 -28.32 9.42 17.51
C VAL A 63 -29.66 10.02 17.04
N MET A 64 -29.67 10.60 15.85
CA MET A 64 -30.90 10.91 15.16
C MET A 64 -31.51 9.59 14.69
N ALA A 65 -32.71 9.29 15.14
CA ALA A 65 -33.42 8.05 14.83
C ALA A 65 -33.75 7.87 13.33
N GLN A 66 -33.37 8.79 12.48
CA GLN A 66 -33.64 8.78 11.03
C GLN A 66 -32.43 8.59 10.14
N ASN A 67 -31.19 8.74 10.68
CA ASN A 67 -29.96 8.48 9.94
C ASN A 67 -29.09 7.52 10.75
N THR A 68 -29.17 6.26 10.44
CA THR A 68 -28.20 5.30 10.97
C THR A 68 -26.84 5.67 10.36
N PRO A 69 -25.83 6.00 11.16
CA PRO A 69 -24.50 6.30 10.62
C PRO A 69 -23.98 5.09 9.87
N PHE A 70 -23.35 5.33 8.71
CA PHE A 70 -22.71 4.27 7.98
C PHE A 70 -21.45 3.83 8.74
N GLU A 71 -21.40 2.56 9.09
CA GLU A 71 -20.22 1.95 9.70
C GLU A 71 -19.49 1.09 8.67
N ASN A 72 -18.17 1.26 8.62
CA ASN A 72 -17.34 0.45 7.74
C ASN A 72 -17.32 -1.01 8.25
N PRO A 73 -17.85 -1.99 7.49
CA PRO A 73 -17.84 -3.40 7.91
C PRO A 73 -16.44 -3.98 8.05
N LEU A 74 -15.43 -3.39 7.38
CA LEU A 74 -14.05 -3.78 7.45
C LEU A 74 -13.29 -3.14 8.63
N ALA A 75 -13.94 -2.30 9.44
CA ALA A 75 -13.31 -1.64 10.59
C ALA A 75 -12.76 -2.63 11.64
N ILE A 76 -13.26 -3.87 11.67
CA ILE A 76 -12.75 -4.93 12.54
C ILE A 76 -11.25 -5.24 12.32
N PHE A 77 -10.72 -4.93 11.14
CA PHE A 77 -9.32 -5.13 10.82
C PHE A 77 -8.41 -3.97 11.24
N LYS A 78 -8.97 -2.86 11.74
CA LYS A 78 -8.17 -1.73 12.22
C LYS A 78 -7.40 -2.14 13.46
N LYS A 79 -6.12 -1.80 13.46
CA LYS A 79 -5.21 -2.04 14.58
C LYS A 79 -5.09 -0.77 15.43
N GLU A 80 -4.37 -0.88 16.54
CA GLU A 80 -4.13 0.27 17.43
C GLU A 80 -3.55 1.47 16.68
N ASN A 81 -3.97 2.66 17.09
CA ASN A 81 -3.55 3.92 16.52
C ASN A 81 -2.05 4.16 16.71
N LEU A 82 -1.42 4.70 15.69
CA LEU A 82 -0.01 5.06 15.74
C LEU A 82 0.14 6.54 16.10
N TYR A 83 0.45 6.84 17.34
CA TYR A 83 0.62 8.23 17.81
C TYR A 83 1.95 8.85 17.41
N TRP A 84 2.98 8.03 17.14
CA TRP A 84 4.34 8.47 16.84
C TRP A 84 4.89 7.73 15.63
N GLY A 85 5.49 8.47 14.71
CA GLY A 85 6.07 7.91 13.49
C GLY A 85 5.09 7.85 12.31
N SER A 86 5.64 7.64 11.13
CA SER A 86 4.89 7.55 9.86
C SER A 86 5.06 6.20 9.16
N THR A 87 5.84 5.31 9.75
CA THR A 87 6.23 4.02 9.14
C THR A 87 6.09 2.90 10.16
N VAL A 88 5.52 1.79 9.73
CA VAL A 88 5.41 0.55 10.50
C VAL A 88 6.23 -0.52 9.80
N GLN A 89 7.03 -1.24 10.56
CA GLN A 89 7.84 -2.34 10.08
C GLN A 89 7.22 -3.67 10.51
N GLU A 90 7.01 -4.57 9.57
CA GLU A 90 6.63 -5.96 9.81
C GLU A 90 7.82 -6.86 9.52
N ILE A 91 8.18 -7.73 10.47
CA ILE A 91 9.32 -8.63 10.36
C ILE A 91 8.80 -10.06 10.46
N ALA A 92 9.14 -10.87 9.47
CA ALA A 92 8.89 -12.30 9.48
C ALA A 92 10.21 -13.07 9.43
N VAL A 93 10.34 -14.09 10.26
CA VAL A 93 11.58 -14.86 10.39
C VAL A 93 11.36 -16.26 9.81
N LYS A 94 12.28 -16.69 8.95
CA LYS A 94 12.27 -18.04 8.39
C LYS A 94 12.63 -19.08 9.45
N TRP A 95 11.90 -20.17 9.48
CA TRP A 95 12.17 -21.24 10.43
C TRP A 95 13.45 -21.97 10.11
N ILE A 96 14.26 -22.22 11.12
CA ILE A 96 15.51 -22.97 10.98
C ILE A 96 15.17 -24.46 10.87
N LYS A 97 15.71 -25.12 9.83
CA LYS A 97 15.59 -26.57 9.68
C LYS A 97 16.57 -27.27 10.62
N ALA A 98 16.11 -28.33 11.27
CA ALA A 98 17.00 -29.18 12.04
C ALA A 98 18.00 -29.88 11.12
N HIS A 99 19.23 -29.95 11.52
CA HIS A 99 20.25 -30.78 10.89
C HIS A 99 20.64 -31.93 11.81
N GLY A 100 21.11 -33.02 11.22
CA GLY A 100 21.53 -34.19 12.00
C GLY A 100 22.69 -33.82 12.93
N TYR A 101 22.66 -34.36 14.15
CA TYR A 101 23.76 -34.23 15.08
C TYR A 101 25.05 -34.84 14.49
N LYS A 102 26.09 -34.03 14.43
CA LYS A 102 27.44 -34.46 13.99
C LYS A 102 28.40 -34.09 15.07
N ASP A 103 29.29 -35.04 15.40
CA ASP A 103 30.32 -34.87 16.42
C ASP A 103 31.64 -34.26 15.81
N ASP A 104 31.55 -33.76 14.59
CA ASP A 104 32.71 -33.23 13.85
C ASP A 104 33.00 -31.79 14.26
N ALA A 105 34.29 -31.47 14.41
CA ALA A 105 34.74 -30.15 14.81
C ALA A 105 34.44 -29.04 13.79
N GLU A 106 34.11 -29.38 12.53
CA GLU A 106 33.73 -28.42 11.48
C GLU A 106 32.38 -27.77 11.73
N ASP A 107 31.40 -28.47 12.34
CA ASP A 107 30.07 -27.91 12.61
C ASP A 107 30.07 -27.04 13.90
N LEU A 108 31.01 -27.20 14.77
CA LEU A 108 31.09 -26.48 16.05
C LEU A 108 31.28 -24.96 15.88
N LEU A 109 31.98 -24.53 14.82
CA LEU A 109 32.28 -23.12 14.58
C LEU A 109 31.39 -22.49 13.50
N LYS A 110 30.40 -23.21 12.96
CA LYS A 110 29.51 -22.71 11.91
C LYS A 110 28.48 -21.77 12.49
N MET A 111 28.43 -20.57 11.97
CA MET A 111 27.41 -19.59 12.35
C MET A 111 26.09 -19.87 11.61
N HIS A 112 25.04 -20.17 12.35
CA HIS A 112 23.66 -20.28 11.82
C HIS A 112 22.91 -18.99 12.10
N ARG A 113 22.80 -18.12 11.10
CA ARG A 113 22.04 -16.86 11.22
C ARG A 113 20.61 -17.08 10.77
N PRO A 114 19.60 -16.59 11.53
CA PRO A 114 18.22 -16.62 11.06
C PRO A 114 18.04 -15.66 9.88
N GLU A 115 17.35 -16.13 8.85
CA GLU A 115 16.94 -15.29 7.73
C GLU A 115 15.63 -14.60 8.12
N ALA A 116 15.57 -13.29 7.92
CA ALA A 116 14.37 -12.49 8.19
C ALA A 116 14.00 -11.69 6.93
N ALA A 117 12.70 -11.64 6.65
CA ALA A 117 12.13 -10.75 5.66
C ALA A 117 11.46 -9.58 6.38
N VAL A 118 11.56 -8.40 5.79
CA VAL A 118 11.05 -7.16 6.37
C VAL A 118 10.16 -6.48 5.34
N TRP A 119 9.01 -6.00 5.80
CA TRP A 119 8.09 -5.21 4.99
C TRP A 119 7.76 -3.91 5.70
N PHE A 120 7.73 -2.81 4.95
CA PHE A 120 7.47 -1.48 5.48
C PHE A 120 6.14 -0.96 4.99
N TYR A 121 5.38 -0.37 5.90
CA TYR A 121 4.14 0.36 5.61
C TYR A 121 4.36 1.82 5.93
N GLU A 122 4.12 2.67 4.95
CA GLU A 122 4.23 4.11 5.09
C GLU A 122 2.85 4.76 5.13
N MET A 123 2.79 5.95 5.72
CA MET A 123 1.56 6.74 5.74
C MET A 123 1.17 7.14 4.31
N ASN A 124 0.06 6.59 3.83
CA ASN A 124 -0.42 6.74 2.45
C ASN A 124 -1.80 7.38 2.34
N ARG A 125 -2.48 7.64 3.46
CA ARG A 125 -3.74 8.36 3.51
C ARG A 125 -3.57 9.65 4.30
N LYS A 126 -3.98 10.80 3.72
CA LYS A 126 -4.04 12.11 4.36
C LYS A 126 -5.26 12.85 3.82
N ASP A 127 -6.43 12.48 4.29
CA ASP A 127 -7.69 13.02 3.83
C ASP A 127 -8.21 14.09 4.77
N GLN A 128 -8.94 15.03 4.21
CA GLN A 128 -9.57 16.11 4.93
C GLN A 128 -10.98 16.34 4.35
N TYR A 129 -11.98 16.27 5.23
CA TYR A 129 -13.40 16.47 4.87
C TYR A 129 -13.86 17.81 5.39
N PRO A 130 -13.95 18.84 4.52
CA PRO A 130 -14.45 20.15 4.89
C PRO A 130 -15.98 20.18 4.90
N ILE A 131 -16.55 20.82 5.91
CA ILE A 131 -17.94 21.25 5.92
C ILE A 131 -18.03 22.69 6.38
N SER A 132 -18.74 23.51 5.65
CA SER A 132 -18.88 24.94 5.92
C SER A 132 -20.33 25.29 6.17
N TRP A 133 -20.55 26.27 7.04
CA TRP A 133 -21.85 26.87 7.30
C TRP A 133 -21.72 28.37 7.52
N THR A 134 -22.77 29.09 7.19
CA THR A 134 -22.85 30.52 7.37
C THR A 134 -23.52 30.88 8.70
N ASP A 135 -23.27 32.10 9.18
CA ASP A 135 -23.94 32.61 10.37
C ASP A 135 -25.47 32.70 10.21
N ASP A 136 -25.96 32.89 8.98
CA ASP A 136 -27.39 32.95 8.71
C ASP A 136 -28.06 31.60 8.80
N GLU A 137 -27.39 30.53 8.29
CA GLU A 137 -27.89 29.15 8.46
C GLU A 137 -27.91 28.76 9.93
N LEU A 138 -26.90 29.14 10.69
CA LEU A 138 -26.87 28.91 12.13
C LEU A 138 -28.01 29.66 12.84
N ARG A 139 -28.31 30.93 12.47
CA ARG A 139 -29.45 31.67 12.99
C ARG A 139 -30.78 31.00 12.69
N GLN A 140 -30.97 30.53 11.47
CA GLN A 140 -32.17 29.78 11.07
C GLN A 140 -32.33 28.50 11.90
N ALA A 141 -31.25 27.76 12.13
CA ALA A 141 -31.29 26.57 12.96
C ALA A 141 -31.71 26.82 14.39
N PHE A 142 -31.44 28.01 14.92
CA PHE A 142 -31.94 28.43 16.25
C PHE A 142 -33.44 28.85 16.26
N MET A 143 -33.96 29.28 15.12
CA MET A 143 -35.37 29.71 15.04
C MET A 143 -36.35 28.54 14.96
N ASP A 144 -35.90 27.37 14.49
CA ASP A 144 -36.70 26.15 14.42
C ASP A 144 -36.55 25.35 15.73
N ASP A 145 -37.64 24.84 16.30
CA ASP A 145 -37.65 24.16 17.61
C ASP A 145 -36.68 22.96 17.70
N PHE A 146 -36.42 22.29 16.60
CA PHE A 146 -35.49 21.15 16.49
C PHE A 146 -34.37 21.41 15.51
N GLY A 147 -34.26 22.60 14.95
CA GLY A 147 -33.34 22.96 13.89
C GLY A 147 -31.87 22.82 14.33
N LEU A 148 -31.58 23.18 15.57
CA LEU A 148 -30.24 23.10 16.13
C LEU A 148 -29.71 21.66 16.21
N ASN A 149 -30.56 20.72 16.66
CA ASN A 149 -30.15 19.31 16.72
C ASN A 149 -29.89 18.74 15.32
N ARG A 150 -30.73 19.06 14.34
CA ARG A 150 -30.58 18.65 12.95
C ARG A 150 -29.30 19.23 12.33
N PHE A 151 -29.06 20.51 12.58
CA PHE A 151 -27.90 21.21 12.07
C PHE A 151 -26.57 20.62 12.61
N VAL A 152 -26.49 20.42 13.92
CA VAL A 152 -25.29 19.83 14.53
C VAL A 152 -25.07 18.39 14.06
N ALA A 153 -26.13 17.58 13.98
CA ALA A 153 -26.04 16.24 13.47
C ALA A 153 -25.54 16.22 12.00
N GLN A 154 -26.07 17.10 11.16
CA GLN A 154 -25.65 17.20 9.76
C GLN A 154 -24.16 17.58 9.63
N ILE A 155 -23.67 18.52 10.44
CA ILE A 155 -22.28 18.94 10.46
C ILE A 155 -21.35 17.79 10.89
N MET A 156 -21.77 16.95 11.84
CA MET A 156 -20.92 15.87 12.36
C MET A 156 -21.03 14.57 11.56
N GLU A 157 -22.23 14.19 11.15
CA GLU A 157 -22.48 12.91 10.50
C GLU A 157 -22.04 12.89 9.05
N THR A 158 -22.19 14.00 8.31
CA THR A 158 -21.84 14.03 6.89
C THR A 158 -20.36 13.75 6.64
N PRO A 159 -19.39 14.44 7.26
CA PRO A 159 -17.97 14.14 7.07
C PRO A 159 -17.60 12.73 7.56
N ARG A 160 -18.20 12.28 8.66
CA ARG A 160 -17.91 10.96 9.23
C ARG A 160 -18.41 9.83 8.34
N ASN A 161 -19.61 9.96 7.79
CA ASN A 161 -20.17 8.97 6.87
C ASN A 161 -19.36 8.92 5.56
N SER A 162 -18.92 10.08 5.05
CA SER A 162 -18.04 10.16 3.88
C SER A 162 -16.71 9.50 4.15
N ASP A 163 -16.10 9.75 5.31
CA ASP A 163 -14.84 9.16 5.73
C ASP A 163 -14.94 7.63 5.86
N ASN A 164 -15.97 7.11 6.52
CA ASN A 164 -16.19 5.67 6.67
C ASN A 164 -16.43 4.98 5.32
N TYR A 165 -17.12 5.64 4.39
CA TYR A 165 -17.36 5.13 3.04
C TYR A 165 -16.05 5.09 2.23
N ASP A 166 -15.26 6.15 2.28
CA ASP A 166 -13.97 6.21 1.59
C ASP A 166 -12.98 5.21 2.19
N GLU A 167 -12.97 5.06 3.51
CA GLU A 167 -12.16 4.05 4.20
C GLU A 167 -12.49 2.64 3.70
N MET A 168 -13.78 2.30 3.62
CA MET A 168 -14.21 1.00 3.07
C MET A 168 -13.71 0.82 1.63
N ASN A 169 -13.85 1.84 0.77
CA ASN A 169 -13.41 1.77 -0.62
C ASN A 169 -11.89 1.61 -0.73
N ILE A 170 -11.12 2.29 0.11
CA ILE A 170 -9.65 2.13 0.17
C ILE A 170 -9.29 0.69 0.57
N MET A 171 -9.94 0.14 1.60
CA MET A 171 -9.68 -1.23 2.05
C MET A 171 -10.06 -2.26 0.98
N LEU A 172 -11.15 -2.07 0.24
CA LEU A 172 -11.51 -2.90 -0.91
C LEU A 172 -10.51 -2.76 -2.07
N ALA A 173 -9.98 -1.56 -2.30
CA ALA A 173 -8.95 -1.33 -3.32
C ALA A 173 -7.64 -2.05 -2.99
N LEU A 174 -7.31 -2.22 -1.70
CA LEU A 174 -6.14 -3.00 -1.27
C LEU A 174 -6.24 -4.48 -1.68
N ILE A 175 -7.45 -5.08 -1.71
CA ILE A 175 -7.66 -6.44 -2.18
C ILE A 175 -7.24 -6.57 -3.65
N ARG A 176 -7.71 -5.64 -4.49
CA ARG A 176 -7.35 -5.62 -5.93
C ARG A 176 -5.86 -5.39 -6.13
N ARG A 177 -5.27 -4.47 -5.35
CA ARG A 177 -3.84 -4.18 -5.43
C ARG A 177 -2.97 -5.36 -4.98
N TYR A 178 -3.43 -6.11 -3.97
CA TYR A 178 -2.74 -7.33 -3.54
C TYR A 178 -2.74 -8.38 -4.67
N GLU A 179 -3.88 -8.61 -5.32
CA GLU A 179 -3.96 -9.52 -6.45
C GLU A 179 -3.02 -9.13 -7.60
N GLN A 180 -2.94 -7.83 -7.91
CA GLN A 180 -2.11 -7.34 -9.01
C GLN A 180 -0.60 -7.42 -8.72
N ASN A 181 -0.19 -7.16 -7.48
CA ASN A 181 1.22 -7.00 -7.13
C ASN A 181 1.84 -8.27 -6.53
N LEU A 182 1.09 -9.01 -5.73
CA LEU A 182 1.57 -10.14 -4.95
C LEU A 182 0.90 -11.46 -5.34
N GLY A 183 -0.38 -11.42 -5.68
CA GLY A 183 -1.20 -12.57 -6.03
C GLY A 183 -1.71 -13.37 -4.83
N PHE A 184 -2.97 -13.83 -4.92
CA PHE A 184 -3.58 -14.72 -3.94
C PHE A 184 -3.33 -16.20 -4.28
N TYR A 185 -3.32 -17.02 -3.24
CA TYR A 185 -3.57 -18.44 -3.45
C TYR A 185 -5.02 -18.63 -3.91
N LYS A 186 -5.20 -19.17 -5.12
CA LYS A 186 -6.52 -19.30 -5.75
C LYS A 186 -7.07 -20.70 -5.60
N VAL A 187 -8.30 -20.79 -5.15
CA VAL A 187 -9.10 -22.02 -5.13
C VAL A 187 -10.13 -21.90 -6.24
N HIS A 188 -10.02 -22.78 -7.24
CA HIS A 188 -10.95 -22.77 -8.37
C HIS A 188 -12.28 -23.41 -7.98
N LEU A 189 -13.37 -22.78 -8.40
CA LEU A 189 -14.74 -23.26 -8.31
C LEU A 189 -15.29 -23.45 -9.73
N ASP A 190 -15.90 -24.58 -9.99
CA ASP A 190 -16.43 -24.88 -11.32
C ASP A 190 -17.62 -23.99 -11.71
N ALA A 191 -18.36 -23.49 -10.72
CA ALA A 191 -19.49 -22.58 -10.91
C ALA A 191 -19.66 -21.63 -9.73
N VAL A 192 -20.37 -20.54 -10.00
CA VAL A 192 -20.81 -19.58 -8.97
C VAL A 192 -21.84 -20.27 -8.06
N PRO A 193 -21.80 -20.05 -6.73
CA PRO A 193 -22.78 -20.62 -5.80
C PRO A 193 -24.17 -20.00 -6.02
N SER A 194 -24.97 -20.61 -6.88
CA SER A 194 -26.37 -20.24 -7.17
C SER A 194 -27.37 -21.27 -6.66
N ASP A 195 -26.95 -22.52 -6.53
CA ASP A 195 -27.76 -23.67 -6.14
C ASP A 195 -27.20 -24.32 -4.87
N GLU A 196 -28.01 -25.14 -4.20
CA GLU A 196 -27.58 -25.91 -3.03
C GLU A 196 -26.34 -26.78 -3.32
N THR A 197 -26.21 -27.33 -4.50
CA THR A 197 -25.08 -28.18 -4.90
C THR A 197 -23.80 -27.39 -5.06
N THR A 198 -23.84 -26.23 -5.72
CA THR A 198 -22.69 -25.31 -5.88
C THR A 198 -22.32 -24.66 -4.57
N ALA A 199 -23.30 -24.33 -3.72
CA ALA A 199 -23.08 -23.84 -2.37
C ALA A 199 -22.35 -24.86 -1.49
N LYS A 200 -22.75 -26.15 -1.53
CA LYS A 200 -22.03 -27.22 -0.83
C LYS A 200 -20.59 -27.42 -1.34
N THR A 201 -20.37 -27.19 -2.62
CA THR A 201 -19.01 -27.25 -3.21
C THR A 201 -18.13 -26.13 -2.66
N LEU A 202 -18.65 -24.89 -2.59
CA LEU A 202 -17.96 -23.76 -1.97
C LEU A 202 -17.67 -24.04 -0.49
N LEU A 203 -18.65 -24.52 0.28
CA LEU A 203 -18.47 -24.86 1.69
C LEU A 203 -17.40 -25.94 1.90
N LYS A 204 -17.39 -26.98 1.07
CA LYS A 204 -16.35 -28.00 1.10
C LYS A 204 -14.98 -27.42 0.82
N ALA A 205 -14.86 -26.55 -0.18
CA ALA A 205 -13.63 -25.87 -0.54
C ALA A 205 -13.15 -24.95 0.60
N LEU A 206 -14.04 -24.13 1.18
CA LEU A 206 -13.76 -23.28 2.34
C LEU A 206 -13.25 -24.09 3.54
N ARG A 207 -13.97 -25.17 3.89
CA ARG A 207 -13.60 -26.04 5.02
C ARG A 207 -12.24 -26.71 4.82
N THR A 208 -11.98 -27.19 3.61
CA THR A 208 -10.70 -27.81 3.27
C THR A 208 -9.55 -26.81 3.34
N THR A 209 -9.75 -25.62 2.78
CA THR A 209 -8.72 -24.56 2.78
C THR A 209 -8.48 -24.03 4.19
N ALA A 210 -9.53 -23.72 4.94
CA ALA A 210 -9.41 -23.29 6.34
C ALA A 210 -8.71 -24.34 7.20
N GLY A 211 -9.02 -25.62 7.01
CA GLY A 211 -8.34 -26.72 7.72
C GLY A 211 -6.85 -26.81 7.37
N ARG A 212 -6.49 -26.60 6.11
CA ARG A 212 -5.08 -26.59 5.66
C ARG A 212 -4.31 -25.35 6.14
N MET A 213 -4.95 -24.19 6.18
CA MET A 213 -4.33 -22.94 6.65
C MET A 213 -3.98 -22.95 8.15
N GLN A 214 -4.47 -23.92 8.92
CA GLN A 214 -4.06 -24.12 10.33
C GLN A 214 -2.64 -24.66 10.44
N PHE A 215 -2.12 -25.27 9.39
CA PHE A 215 -0.78 -25.82 9.38
C PHE A 215 0.19 -24.87 8.68
N PRO A 216 1.42 -24.73 9.20
CA PRO A 216 2.41 -23.90 8.55
C PRO A 216 2.67 -24.32 7.11
N SER A 217 2.45 -23.38 6.19
CA SER A 217 2.65 -23.59 4.75
C SER A 217 3.11 -22.30 4.09
N THR A 218 3.95 -22.42 3.08
CA THR A 218 4.38 -21.32 2.22
C THR A 218 3.42 -21.01 1.08
N GLN A 219 2.33 -21.78 0.94
CA GLN A 219 1.41 -21.66 -0.18
C GLN A 219 0.36 -20.57 -0.04
N TYR A 220 0.02 -20.18 1.20
CA TYR A 220 -1.11 -19.30 1.49
C TYR A 220 -0.74 -17.84 1.71
N ASN A 221 0.52 -17.49 1.74
CA ASN A 221 1.01 -16.11 1.80
C ASN A 221 1.37 -15.57 0.41
N ALA A 222 1.87 -14.34 0.33
CA ALA A 222 2.28 -13.77 -0.95
C ALA A 222 3.38 -14.59 -1.59
N LEU A 223 3.14 -15.00 -2.82
CA LEU A 223 3.88 -16.05 -3.52
C LEU A 223 5.34 -15.73 -3.85
N ASN A 224 5.74 -14.47 -3.75
CA ASN A 224 7.06 -14.02 -4.21
C ASN A 224 7.89 -13.36 -3.13
N VAL A 225 7.47 -13.36 -1.87
CA VAL A 225 8.10 -12.54 -0.84
C VAL A 225 9.06 -13.32 0.04
N SER A 226 8.81 -14.58 0.31
CA SER A 226 9.72 -15.41 1.10
C SER A 226 9.24 -16.86 1.25
N ASP A 227 10.17 -17.78 1.47
CA ASP A 227 9.91 -19.16 1.96
C ASP A 227 9.52 -19.19 3.45
N ILE A 228 8.80 -18.20 3.93
CA ILE A 228 8.37 -18.12 5.33
C ILE A 228 7.04 -18.82 5.46
N PRO A 229 6.93 -19.86 6.29
CA PRO A 229 5.66 -20.54 6.49
C PRO A 229 4.69 -19.65 7.28
N ALA A 230 3.47 -19.54 6.76
CA ALA A 230 2.36 -18.84 7.39
C ALA A 230 1.27 -19.82 7.81
N TYR A 231 0.60 -19.53 8.91
CA TYR A 231 -0.56 -20.27 9.38
C TYR A 231 -1.52 -19.34 10.13
N ALA A 232 -2.76 -19.74 10.27
CA ALA A 232 -3.75 -19.00 11.07
C ALA A 232 -4.65 -19.99 11.80
N THR A 233 -4.98 -19.66 13.05
CA THR A 233 -5.98 -20.41 13.80
C THR A 233 -7.39 -20.12 13.27
N PRO A 234 -8.37 -21.02 13.45
CA PRO A 234 -9.75 -20.79 13.01
C PRO A 234 -10.33 -19.47 13.54
N GLN A 235 -9.97 -19.08 14.76
CA GLN A 235 -10.42 -17.86 15.40
C GLN A 235 -9.83 -16.58 14.76
N GLN A 236 -8.73 -16.71 14.04
CA GLN A 236 -8.09 -15.60 13.32
C GLN A 236 -8.56 -15.48 11.87
N MET A 237 -9.33 -16.45 11.38
CA MET A 237 -9.79 -16.44 9.99
C MET A 237 -11.07 -15.62 9.87
N VAL A 238 -11.16 -14.82 8.81
CA VAL A 238 -12.32 -14.02 8.43
C VAL A 238 -12.62 -14.27 6.96
N LEU A 239 -13.90 -14.45 6.66
CA LEU A 239 -14.42 -14.63 5.32
C LEU A 239 -15.03 -13.33 4.81
N LEU A 240 -14.48 -12.80 3.73
CA LEU A 240 -15.08 -11.70 2.97
C LEU A 240 -15.86 -12.31 1.81
N ILE A 241 -17.15 -12.01 1.70
CA ILE A 241 -18.03 -12.59 0.69
C ILE A 241 -19.05 -11.55 0.21
N GLU A 242 -19.43 -11.65 -1.06
CA GLU A 242 -20.51 -10.83 -1.62
C GLU A 242 -21.88 -11.35 -1.14
N PRO A 243 -22.87 -10.44 -0.88
CA PRO A 243 -24.17 -10.83 -0.34
C PRO A 243 -24.92 -11.86 -1.18
N GLU A 244 -24.78 -11.80 -2.51
CA GLU A 244 -25.41 -12.69 -3.46
C GLU A 244 -25.01 -14.16 -3.22
N TYR A 245 -23.74 -14.39 -2.93
CA TYR A 245 -23.21 -15.72 -2.69
C TYR A 245 -23.47 -16.21 -1.27
N LEU A 246 -23.49 -15.28 -0.30
CA LEU A 246 -23.78 -15.65 1.08
C LEU A 246 -25.22 -16.15 1.25
N ALA A 247 -26.16 -15.58 0.52
CA ALA A 247 -27.57 -15.98 0.59
C ALA A 247 -27.82 -17.47 0.24
N SER A 248 -26.92 -18.08 -0.51
CA SER A 248 -26.98 -19.50 -0.88
C SER A 248 -26.33 -20.44 0.14
N LEU A 249 -25.61 -19.88 1.14
CA LEU A 249 -24.83 -20.66 2.11
C LEU A 249 -25.61 -20.92 3.39
N ASP A 250 -25.51 -22.15 3.91
CA ASP A 250 -26.08 -22.55 5.19
C ASP A 250 -25.18 -22.08 6.35
N VAL A 251 -25.77 -21.34 7.30
CA VAL A 251 -25.07 -20.81 8.49
C VAL A 251 -24.52 -21.95 9.37
N ASP A 252 -25.25 -23.07 9.48
CA ASP A 252 -24.81 -24.22 10.27
C ASP A 252 -23.56 -24.88 9.69
N ALA A 253 -23.48 -24.92 8.36
CA ALA A 253 -22.30 -25.43 7.68
C ALA A 253 -21.10 -24.49 7.78
N LEU A 254 -21.33 -23.16 7.79
CA LEU A 254 -20.29 -22.14 7.99
C LEU A 254 -19.70 -22.19 9.41
N SER A 255 -20.52 -22.44 10.44
CA SER A 255 -20.01 -22.60 11.82
C SER A 255 -18.97 -23.70 11.94
N ALA A 256 -19.18 -24.79 11.22
CA ALA A 256 -18.24 -25.91 11.15
C ALA A 256 -16.93 -25.58 10.43
N VAL A 257 -16.90 -24.60 9.53
CA VAL A 257 -15.66 -24.13 8.86
C VAL A 257 -14.72 -23.47 9.89
N PHE A 258 -15.28 -22.62 10.74
CA PHE A 258 -14.51 -21.83 11.68
C PHE A 258 -14.33 -22.50 13.03
N GLN A 259 -14.91 -23.68 13.26
CA GLN A 259 -14.89 -24.37 14.56
C GLN A 259 -15.39 -23.50 15.72
N LEU A 260 -16.41 -22.68 15.45
CA LEU A 260 -17.01 -21.72 16.37
C LEU A 260 -18.45 -22.09 16.68
N ASP A 261 -18.96 -21.59 17.81
CA ASP A 261 -20.37 -21.65 18.10
C ASP A 261 -21.17 -20.80 17.08
N LYS A 262 -22.42 -21.20 16.79
CA LYS A 262 -23.29 -20.52 15.81
C LYS A 262 -23.45 -19.03 16.10
N ALA A 263 -23.39 -18.62 17.34
CA ALA A 263 -23.50 -17.22 17.77
C ALA A 263 -22.30 -16.35 17.35
N ASP A 264 -21.11 -16.96 17.17
CA ASP A 264 -19.88 -16.23 16.85
C ASP A 264 -19.59 -16.15 15.36
N VAL A 265 -20.28 -16.95 14.54
CA VAL A 265 -20.11 -16.99 13.09
C VAL A 265 -20.34 -15.63 12.41
N PRO A 266 -21.38 -14.84 12.76
CA PRO A 266 -21.62 -13.55 12.13
C PRO A 266 -20.45 -12.57 12.25
N TYR A 267 -19.65 -12.69 13.31
CA TYR A 267 -18.47 -11.82 13.49
C TYR A 267 -17.26 -12.22 12.64
N ARG A 268 -17.34 -13.36 11.98
CA ARG A 268 -16.26 -13.90 11.12
C ARG A 268 -16.61 -13.85 9.64
N ILE A 269 -17.83 -13.48 9.31
CA ILE A 269 -18.28 -13.31 7.92
C ILE A 269 -18.62 -11.85 7.71
N ILE A 270 -17.87 -11.24 6.82
CA ILE A 270 -18.06 -9.83 6.46
C ILE A 270 -18.59 -9.77 5.04
N GLN A 271 -19.75 -9.17 4.89
CA GLN A 271 -20.33 -8.90 3.59
C GLN A 271 -19.67 -7.66 2.99
N VAL A 272 -19.22 -7.78 1.76
CA VAL A 272 -18.63 -6.69 0.99
C VAL A 272 -19.38 -6.50 -0.32
N PRO A 273 -19.58 -5.25 -0.78
CA PRO A 273 -20.37 -5.01 -2.00
C PRO A 273 -19.75 -5.68 -3.23
N SER A 274 -18.43 -5.74 -3.32
CA SER A 274 -17.69 -6.48 -4.34
C SER A 274 -16.22 -6.60 -3.93
N LEU A 275 -15.63 -7.75 -4.20
CA LEU A 275 -14.19 -7.97 -4.04
C LEU A 275 -13.37 -7.26 -5.15
N GLY A 276 -14.03 -6.85 -6.24
CA GLY A 276 -13.42 -6.10 -7.34
C GLY A 276 -12.40 -6.89 -8.17
N ILE A 277 -12.40 -8.23 -8.04
CA ILE A 277 -11.61 -9.15 -8.85
C ILE A 277 -12.58 -9.96 -9.70
N PRO A 278 -12.43 -10.00 -11.04
CA PRO A 278 -13.33 -10.74 -11.89
C PRO A 278 -13.41 -12.23 -11.50
N GLY A 279 -14.63 -12.74 -11.38
CA GLY A 279 -14.89 -14.13 -11.00
C GLY A 279 -14.59 -14.50 -9.55
N ALA A 280 -14.22 -13.55 -8.70
CA ALA A 280 -14.06 -13.79 -7.28
C ALA A 280 -15.41 -14.03 -6.62
N VAL A 281 -15.47 -15.02 -5.74
CA VAL A 281 -16.68 -15.40 -5.00
C VAL A 281 -16.51 -15.08 -3.52
N ALA A 282 -15.38 -15.45 -2.95
CA ALA A 282 -15.08 -15.26 -1.54
C ALA A 282 -13.56 -15.11 -1.33
N LEU A 283 -13.19 -14.42 -0.26
CA LEU A 283 -11.80 -14.25 0.15
C LEU A 283 -11.68 -14.63 1.62
N LEU A 284 -10.86 -15.64 1.93
CA LEU A 284 -10.53 -16.05 3.28
C LEU A 284 -9.19 -15.42 3.67
N VAL A 285 -9.18 -14.64 4.73
CA VAL A 285 -8.00 -13.93 5.24
C VAL A 285 -7.82 -14.11 6.73
N SER A 286 -6.60 -13.89 7.21
CA SER A 286 -6.36 -13.72 8.64
C SER A 286 -6.76 -12.32 9.12
N THR A 287 -7.15 -12.17 10.40
CA THR A 287 -7.38 -10.87 11.03
C THR A 287 -6.16 -9.95 10.94
N ASP A 288 -4.97 -10.53 10.84
CA ASP A 288 -3.71 -9.80 10.72
C ASP A 288 -3.33 -9.46 9.28
N TRP A 289 -4.13 -9.85 8.30
CA TRP A 289 -3.85 -9.58 6.89
C TRP A 289 -3.89 -8.09 6.56
N TYR A 290 -4.89 -7.36 7.07
CA TYR A 290 -4.92 -5.92 6.96
C TYR A 290 -4.00 -5.26 7.98
N GLN A 291 -3.16 -4.34 7.51
CA GLN A 291 -2.30 -3.47 8.30
C GLN A 291 -2.81 -2.04 8.19
N VAL A 292 -3.94 -1.78 8.88
CA VAL A 292 -4.60 -0.47 8.87
C VAL A 292 -4.48 0.17 10.25
N ARG A 293 -3.90 1.37 10.29
CA ARG A 293 -3.69 2.13 11.54
C ARG A 293 -3.94 3.60 11.30
N ASP A 294 -4.72 4.21 12.16
CA ASP A 294 -4.90 5.65 12.16
C ASP A 294 -3.71 6.33 12.85
N THR A 295 -3.21 7.41 12.25
CA THR A 295 -2.14 8.24 12.82
C THR A 295 -2.67 9.55 13.36
N LEU A 296 -3.68 10.12 12.71
CA LEU A 296 -4.39 11.31 13.14
C LEU A 296 -5.87 11.17 12.78
N TYR A 297 -6.73 11.29 13.79
CA TYR A 297 -8.16 11.43 13.60
C TYR A 297 -8.67 12.56 14.47
N GLY A 298 -9.07 13.66 13.87
CA GLY A 298 -9.45 14.84 14.64
C GLY A 298 -10.04 15.95 13.78
N THR A 299 -10.72 16.87 14.44
CA THR A 299 -11.38 18.01 13.80
C THR A 299 -10.61 19.30 14.05
N THR A 300 -10.55 20.15 13.03
CA THR A 300 -10.05 21.52 13.12
C THR A 300 -11.08 22.50 12.58
N GLN A 301 -11.08 23.72 13.03
CA GLN A 301 -12.06 24.73 12.65
C GLN A 301 -11.38 26.00 12.21
N PHE A 302 -11.95 26.65 11.20
CA PHE A 302 -11.52 27.94 10.71
C PHE A 302 -12.72 28.85 10.47
N TYR A 303 -12.68 30.10 10.97
CA TYR A 303 -13.67 31.14 10.69
C TYR A 303 -13.13 32.09 9.62
N ASN A 304 -13.93 32.30 8.56
CA ASN A 304 -13.63 33.26 7.52
C ASN A 304 -14.45 34.56 7.77
N PRO A 305 -13.80 35.66 8.15
CA PRO A 305 -14.50 36.91 8.45
C PRO A 305 -15.04 37.61 7.19
N GLN A 306 -14.52 37.31 6.01
CA GLN A 306 -14.97 37.91 4.76
C GLN A 306 -16.32 37.35 4.30
N THR A 307 -16.54 36.05 4.48
CA THR A 307 -17.76 35.36 4.08
C THR A 307 -18.72 35.10 5.23
N LEU A 308 -18.34 35.49 6.45
CA LEU A 308 -19.08 35.22 7.68
C LEU A 308 -19.45 33.74 7.84
N SER A 309 -18.49 32.87 7.47
CA SER A 309 -18.68 31.42 7.49
C SER A 309 -17.66 30.72 8.38
N ASN A 310 -18.12 29.65 9.01
CA ASN A 310 -17.25 28.72 9.73
C ASN A 310 -17.04 27.48 8.86
N THR A 311 -15.84 26.97 8.82
CA THR A 311 -15.50 25.71 8.17
C THR A 311 -14.86 24.77 9.19
N MET A 312 -15.44 23.60 9.33
CA MET A 312 -14.85 22.50 10.10
C MET A 312 -14.22 21.51 9.13
N TYR A 313 -13.06 21.02 9.50
CA TYR A 313 -12.31 20.01 8.77
C TYR A 313 -12.18 18.76 9.64
N LEU A 314 -12.71 17.64 9.18
CA LEU A 314 -12.37 16.33 9.74
C LEU A 314 -11.11 15.85 9.03
N ASN A 315 -10.02 15.69 9.78
CA ASN A 315 -8.75 15.20 9.28
C ASN A 315 -8.60 13.73 9.63
N HIS A 316 -8.35 12.90 8.63
CA HIS A 316 -8.08 11.48 8.79
C HIS A 316 -6.78 11.10 8.08
N TRP A 317 -5.75 10.80 8.87
CA TRP A 317 -4.47 10.34 8.36
C TRP A 317 -4.21 8.93 8.86
N GLY A 318 -3.69 8.08 7.98
CA GLY A 318 -3.48 6.69 8.33
C GLY A 318 -2.53 5.95 7.40
N ILE A 319 -2.17 4.77 7.88
CA ILE A 319 -1.41 3.77 7.15
C ILE A 319 -2.38 2.68 6.71
N TYR A 320 -2.48 2.45 5.41
CA TYR A 320 -3.36 1.45 4.80
C TYR A 320 -2.51 0.47 3.99
N GLY A 321 -2.41 -0.75 4.45
CA GLY A 321 -1.63 -1.78 3.81
C GLY A 321 -2.18 -3.17 4.07
N VAL A 322 -1.56 -4.17 3.44
CA VAL A 322 -1.87 -5.59 3.61
C VAL A 322 -0.59 -6.37 3.79
N SER A 323 -0.61 -7.35 4.68
CA SER A 323 0.56 -8.16 4.99
C SER A 323 0.83 -9.20 3.89
N PRO A 324 2.06 -9.27 3.37
CA PRO A 324 2.47 -10.33 2.46
C PRO A 324 2.78 -11.65 3.17
N PHE A 325 2.92 -11.64 4.48
CA PHE A 325 3.35 -12.80 5.28
C PHE A 325 2.19 -13.61 5.86
N THR A 326 1.01 -13.02 5.96
CA THR A 326 -0.16 -13.68 6.55
C THR A 326 -0.89 -14.53 5.53
N PRO A 327 -1.51 -15.65 5.95
CA PRO A 327 -2.19 -16.53 5.02
C PRO A 327 -3.50 -15.94 4.52
N CYS A 328 -3.75 -16.10 3.20
CA CYS A 328 -4.97 -15.69 2.53
C CYS A 328 -5.28 -16.64 1.36
N ALA A 329 -6.56 -16.80 1.02
CA ALA A 329 -7.00 -17.63 -0.09
C ALA A 329 -8.21 -17.03 -0.79
N LEU A 330 -8.14 -16.90 -2.12
CA LEU A 330 -9.19 -16.38 -2.98
C LEU A 330 -9.95 -17.53 -3.64
N PHE A 331 -11.27 -17.56 -3.49
CA PHE A 331 -12.15 -18.50 -4.17
C PHE A 331 -12.70 -17.84 -5.43
N THR A 332 -12.43 -18.43 -6.59
CA THR A 332 -12.73 -17.82 -7.90
C THR A 332 -13.26 -18.85 -8.91
N THR A 333 -14.14 -18.38 -9.77
CA THR A 333 -14.67 -19.17 -10.89
C THR A 333 -13.89 -18.94 -12.19
N ASN A 334 -12.86 -18.09 -12.19
CA ASN A 334 -12.07 -17.86 -13.39
C ASN A 334 -11.42 -19.16 -13.86
N ALA A 335 -11.77 -19.56 -15.08
CA ALA A 335 -11.23 -20.73 -15.74
C ALA A 335 -9.71 -20.60 -15.92
N GLY A 336 -8.96 -21.58 -15.46
CA GLY A 336 -7.51 -21.67 -15.68
C GLY A 336 -6.66 -21.74 -14.42
N THR A 337 -7.28 -21.66 -13.23
CA THR A 337 -6.52 -21.69 -11.98
C THR A 337 -7.01 -22.75 -11.00
N SER A 338 -6.84 -24.01 -11.37
CA SER A 338 -6.72 -25.03 -10.33
C SER A 338 -5.47 -24.71 -9.51
N ILE A 339 -5.63 -24.49 -8.19
CA ILE A 339 -4.54 -24.33 -7.21
C ILE A 339 -3.23 -23.88 -7.88
N ASN A 340 -3.15 -22.60 -8.25
CA ASN A 340 -1.95 -22.13 -8.90
C ASN A 340 -0.97 -21.63 -7.85
N VAL A 341 -0.02 -22.48 -7.57
CA VAL A 341 1.32 -22.01 -7.18
C VAL A 341 1.76 -21.12 -8.36
N VAL A 342 1.86 -19.82 -8.15
CA VAL A 342 2.49 -18.95 -9.14
C VAL A 342 3.92 -19.40 -9.27
N THR A 343 4.21 -20.11 -10.35
CA THR A 343 5.57 -20.50 -10.67
C THR A 343 6.20 -19.40 -11.49
N GLN A 344 7.22 -18.77 -10.92
CA GLN A 344 8.11 -17.91 -11.69
C GLN A 344 9.16 -18.78 -12.38
N THR A 345 9.10 -18.82 -13.69
CA THR A 345 10.14 -19.48 -14.49
C THR A 345 11.00 -18.40 -15.15
N VAL A 346 12.22 -18.26 -14.67
CA VAL A 346 13.19 -17.36 -15.30
C VAL A 346 13.54 -17.91 -16.67
N THR A 347 13.35 -17.09 -17.70
CA THR A 347 13.55 -17.49 -19.10
C THR A 347 14.86 -16.98 -19.68
N GLY A 348 15.43 -15.91 -19.13
CA GLY A 348 16.66 -15.35 -19.65
C GLY A 348 17.19 -14.15 -18.86
N LEU A 349 18.43 -13.77 -19.16
CA LEU A 349 19.07 -12.57 -18.66
C LEU A 349 19.16 -11.55 -19.80
N THR A 350 18.84 -10.31 -19.52
CA THR A 350 19.09 -9.18 -20.40
C THR A 350 19.98 -8.18 -19.68
N MET A 351 20.83 -7.48 -20.42
CA MET A 351 21.69 -6.45 -19.87
C MET A 351 21.46 -5.14 -20.61
N THR A 352 21.28 -4.06 -19.88
CA THR A 352 21.06 -2.73 -20.45
C THR A 352 22.20 -1.81 -20.04
N PRO A 353 22.79 -1.07 -20.99
CA PRO A 353 22.58 -1.09 -22.44
C PRO A 353 23.19 -2.32 -23.13
N THR A 354 22.53 -2.84 -24.16
CA THR A 354 23.03 -3.98 -24.96
C THR A 354 24.15 -3.57 -25.89
N THR A 355 24.07 -2.35 -26.44
CA THR A 355 25.06 -1.73 -27.31
C THR A 355 25.15 -0.24 -27.05
N ALA A 356 26.32 0.32 -27.01
CA ALA A 356 26.54 1.77 -26.94
C ALA A 356 27.89 2.15 -27.53
N ASN A 357 28.07 3.43 -27.91
CA ASN A 357 29.37 3.99 -28.21
C ASN A 357 29.98 4.54 -26.92
N VAL A 358 31.25 4.22 -26.68
CA VAL A 358 31.96 4.65 -25.47
C VAL A 358 33.29 5.28 -25.85
N ALA A 359 33.70 6.28 -25.07
CA ALA A 359 35.04 6.89 -25.21
C ALA A 359 35.92 6.50 -24.02
N PRO A 360 37.23 6.53 -24.19
CA PRO A 360 38.15 6.38 -23.05
C PRO A 360 37.88 7.44 -21.98
N GLY A 361 37.66 7.01 -20.75
CA GLY A 361 37.25 7.83 -19.62
C GLY A 361 35.77 7.75 -19.30
N ASP A 362 34.92 7.15 -20.16
CA ASP A 362 33.51 6.96 -19.87
C ASP A 362 33.30 5.88 -18.80
N VAL A 363 32.21 6.10 -18.03
CA VAL A 363 31.69 5.13 -17.06
C VAL A 363 30.27 4.79 -17.47
N VAL A 364 29.98 3.54 -17.76
CA VAL A 364 28.68 3.07 -18.21
C VAL A 364 28.04 2.19 -17.15
N GLN A 365 26.87 2.57 -16.65
CA GLN A 365 26.10 1.76 -15.74
C GLN A 365 25.49 0.57 -16.49
N LEU A 366 25.77 -0.63 -16.01
CA LEU A 366 25.19 -1.88 -16.51
C LEU A 366 24.05 -2.30 -15.58
N VAL A 367 22.90 -2.64 -16.15
CA VAL A 367 21.76 -3.12 -15.38
C VAL A 367 21.39 -4.51 -15.87
N PRO A 368 21.78 -5.56 -15.15
CA PRO A 368 21.36 -6.93 -15.45
C PRO A 368 19.92 -7.12 -14.95
N LYS A 369 19.04 -7.63 -15.80
CA LYS A 369 17.66 -7.95 -15.50
C LYS A 369 17.34 -9.35 -15.95
N LEU A 370 16.78 -10.16 -15.04
CA LEU A 370 16.23 -11.46 -15.36
C LEU A 370 14.79 -11.29 -15.83
N THR A 371 14.44 -11.94 -16.93
CA THR A 371 13.06 -12.03 -17.39
C THR A 371 12.48 -13.33 -16.86
N ALA A 372 11.37 -13.24 -16.13
CA ALA A 372 10.65 -14.40 -15.63
C ALA A 372 9.23 -14.39 -16.17
N ASN A 373 8.75 -15.55 -16.62
CA ASN A 373 7.34 -15.78 -16.92
C ASN A 373 6.62 -16.22 -15.65
N VAL A 374 5.50 -15.58 -15.41
CA VAL A 374 4.63 -15.85 -14.27
C VAL A 374 3.43 -16.67 -14.76
N GLU A 375 3.36 -17.91 -14.37
CA GLU A 375 2.18 -18.76 -14.60
C GLU A 375 1.22 -18.63 -13.40
N PRO A 376 -0.08 -18.51 -13.61
CA PRO A 376 -0.82 -18.79 -14.86
C PRO A 376 -1.11 -17.57 -15.75
N THR A 377 -0.63 -16.38 -15.38
CA THR A 377 -0.96 -15.14 -16.12
C THR A 377 -0.25 -15.04 -17.47
N GLY A 378 0.81 -15.83 -17.69
CA GLY A 378 1.64 -15.76 -18.88
C GLY A 378 2.36 -14.40 -19.05
N THR A 379 2.34 -13.56 -18.02
CA THR A 379 2.99 -12.24 -18.06
C THR A 379 4.48 -12.38 -17.78
N SER A 380 5.29 -11.66 -18.53
CA SER A 380 6.72 -11.54 -18.25
C SER A 380 6.98 -10.39 -17.29
N ILE A 381 7.72 -10.67 -16.24
CA ILE A 381 8.17 -9.66 -15.27
C ILE A 381 9.69 -9.60 -15.24
N GLU A 382 10.21 -8.43 -14.86
CA GLU A 382 11.64 -8.26 -14.61
C GLU A 382 11.95 -8.57 -13.14
N VAL A 383 12.97 -9.39 -12.90
CA VAL A 383 13.43 -9.78 -11.57
C VAL A 383 14.93 -9.43 -11.45
N ALA A 384 15.33 -8.91 -10.31
CA ALA A 384 16.74 -8.69 -10.04
C ALA A 384 17.49 -10.04 -9.82
N PRO A 385 18.69 -10.23 -10.35
CA PRO A 385 19.50 -11.40 -10.03
C PRO A 385 19.97 -11.36 -8.56
N ASN A 386 20.17 -12.54 -7.98
CA ASN A 386 20.72 -12.67 -6.63
C ASN A 386 22.21 -12.26 -6.58
N ALA A 387 22.94 -12.57 -7.63
CA ALA A 387 24.31 -12.12 -7.83
C ALA A 387 24.63 -12.06 -9.32
N ALA A 388 25.48 -11.14 -9.71
CA ALA A 388 25.99 -11.05 -11.07
C ALA A 388 27.52 -10.87 -11.04
N THR A 389 28.20 -11.59 -11.91
CA THR A 389 29.63 -11.44 -12.15
C THR A 389 29.87 -11.04 -13.61
N TYR A 390 30.89 -10.27 -13.87
CA TYR A 390 31.17 -9.70 -15.18
C TYR A 390 32.52 -10.08 -15.66
N ASP A 391 32.63 -10.53 -16.91
CA ASP A 391 33.86 -10.75 -17.63
C ASP A 391 33.96 -9.75 -18.77
N VAL A 392 35.09 -9.05 -18.86
CA VAL A 392 35.33 -7.98 -19.84
C VAL A 392 36.38 -8.41 -20.82
N THR A 393 36.03 -8.48 -22.08
CA THR A 393 36.93 -8.79 -23.18
C THR A 393 36.89 -7.69 -24.24
N ALA A 394 38.02 -7.41 -24.90
CA ALA A 394 38.01 -6.49 -26.01
C ALA A 394 38.46 -7.21 -27.30
N LEU A 395 37.85 -6.80 -28.42
CA LEU A 395 38.06 -7.38 -29.73
C LEU A 395 38.40 -6.28 -30.73
N HIS A 396 39.45 -6.46 -31.53
CA HIS A 396 39.64 -5.64 -32.72
C HIS A 396 38.71 -6.15 -33.84
N PRO A 397 37.90 -5.29 -34.47
CA PRO A 397 37.15 -5.66 -35.66
C PRO A 397 38.08 -5.80 -36.85
N ASP A 398 38.84 -6.85 -36.90
CA ASP A 398 39.71 -7.13 -38.03
C ASP A 398 39.05 -8.05 -39.03
N THR A 399 39.43 -7.91 -40.32
CA THR A 399 38.78 -8.58 -41.46
C THR A 399 39.00 -10.10 -41.52
N SER A 400 39.70 -10.70 -40.56
CA SER A 400 40.05 -12.13 -40.58
C SER A 400 39.76 -12.93 -39.30
N GLY A 401 38.93 -12.40 -38.40
CA GLY A 401 38.56 -13.12 -37.16
C GLY A 401 39.07 -12.44 -35.90
N ALA A 402 38.28 -12.56 -34.87
CA ALA A 402 38.43 -11.85 -33.60
C ALA A 402 39.80 -12.08 -32.94
N ASN A 403 40.71 -11.13 -33.10
CA ASN A 403 41.91 -11.06 -32.27
C ASN A 403 41.51 -10.42 -30.92
N SER A 404 41.58 -11.16 -29.84
CA SER A 404 41.37 -10.66 -28.50
C SER A 404 42.48 -9.66 -28.14
N ILE A 405 42.10 -8.47 -27.73
CA ILE A 405 43.01 -7.48 -27.17
C ILE A 405 43.21 -7.87 -25.71
N ASN A 406 44.48 -7.99 -25.28
CA ASN A 406 44.78 -8.06 -23.86
C ASN A 406 44.42 -6.70 -23.26
N LEU A 407 43.26 -6.63 -22.60
CA LEU A 407 42.93 -5.50 -21.77
C LEU A 407 43.87 -5.51 -20.57
N ASN A 408 44.76 -4.53 -20.50
CA ASN A 408 45.43 -4.25 -19.25
C ASN A 408 44.35 -3.95 -18.19
N VAL A 409 44.67 -4.21 -16.94
CA VAL A 409 43.84 -4.24 -15.74
C VAL A 409 42.89 -3.02 -15.52
N ASN A 410 42.86 -2.08 -16.43
CA ASN A 410 42.27 -0.77 -16.29
C ASN A 410 40.88 -0.61 -16.91
N THR A 411 40.44 -1.49 -17.81
CA THR A 411 39.04 -1.54 -18.29
C THR A 411 38.34 -2.69 -17.59
N PHE A 412 37.48 -2.38 -16.66
CA PHE A 412 36.84 -3.35 -15.76
C PHE A 412 35.43 -2.94 -15.42
N VAL A 413 34.67 -3.87 -14.89
CA VAL A 413 33.37 -3.60 -14.25
C VAL A 413 33.56 -3.65 -12.75
N ASP A 414 33.11 -2.62 -12.05
CA ASP A 414 33.20 -2.53 -10.58
C ASP A 414 32.05 -3.30 -9.88
N ASP A 415 32.11 -3.36 -8.55
CA ASP A 415 31.14 -4.04 -7.72
C ASP A 415 29.70 -3.41 -7.81
N GLU A 416 29.61 -2.17 -8.33
CA GLU A 416 28.34 -1.47 -8.57
C GLU A 416 27.83 -1.66 -10.01
N ALA A 417 28.43 -2.62 -10.74
CA ALA A 417 28.10 -2.93 -12.12
C ALA A 417 28.33 -1.74 -13.09
N ARG A 418 29.37 -0.94 -12.87
CA ARG A 418 29.78 0.14 -13.77
C ARG A 418 31.00 -0.28 -14.58
N LEU A 419 30.88 -0.22 -15.91
CA LEU A 419 31.98 -0.42 -16.82
C LEU A 419 32.84 0.85 -16.89
N HIS A 420 34.05 0.78 -16.44
CA HIS A 420 35.06 1.82 -16.56
C HIS A 420 35.89 1.60 -17.81
N VAL A 421 35.85 2.52 -18.79
CA VAL A 421 36.58 2.43 -20.05
C VAL A 421 37.86 3.25 -19.94
N GLN A 422 39.01 2.57 -19.93
CA GLN A 422 40.29 3.22 -19.81
C GLN A 422 41.02 3.33 -21.17
N ARG A 423 42.00 4.21 -21.26
CA ARG A 423 42.64 4.61 -22.51
C ARG A 423 43.73 3.60 -23.04
N ASP A 424 44.00 2.57 -22.29
CA ASP A 424 45.10 1.68 -22.58
C ASP A 424 44.84 0.77 -23.77
N SER A 425 45.59 0.94 -24.83
CA SER A 425 45.62 0.13 -26.04
C SER A 425 44.35 0.06 -26.90
N LEU A 426 43.23 0.73 -26.53
CA LEU A 426 42.01 0.76 -27.32
C LEU A 426 42.13 1.72 -28.53
N LYS A 427 41.70 1.26 -29.70
CA LYS A 427 41.65 2.03 -30.95
C LYS A 427 40.23 2.35 -31.30
N ASN A 428 40.08 3.40 -32.14
CA ASN A 428 38.73 3.76 -32.66
C ASN A 428 38.16 2.59 -33.47
N GLY A 429 36.96 2.15 -33.10
CA GLY A 429 36.29 1.01 -33.72
C GLY A 429 36.44 -0.31 -32.97
N ASP A 430 37.26 -0.40 -31.92
CA ASP A 430 37.37 -1.60 -31.08
C ASP A 430 36.04 -1.89 -30.37
N ILE A 431 35.80 -3.15 -30.09
CA ILE A 431 34.58 -3.60 -29.41
C ILE A 431 34.96 -4.13 -28.05
N ILE A 432 34.41 -3.52 -27.00
CA ILE A 432 34.46 -4.05 -25.63
C ILE A 432 33.21 -4.93 -25.47
N LYS A 433 33.43 -6.21 -25.20
CA LYS A 433 32.38 -7.17 -24.87
C LYS A 433 32.35 -7.39 -23.38
N VAL A 434 31.19 -7.21 -22.77
CA VAL A 434 30.97 -7.53 -21.37
C VAL A 434 29.98 -8.70 -21.30
N ASP A 435 30.46 -9.82 -20.77
CA ASP A 435 29.67 -11.02 -20.52
C ASP A 435 29.26 -11.02 -19.05
N ALA A 436 27.97 -10.97 -18.78
CA ALA A 436 27.41 -11.07 -17.43
C ALA A 436 26.94 -12.50 -17.19
N LEU A 437 27.34 -13.05 -16.05
CA LEU A 437 26.84 -14.30 -15.50
C LEU A 437 26.01 -13.98 -14.25
N ALA A 438 24.71 -14.13 -14.34
CA ALA A 438 23.80 -13.90 -13.23
C ALA A 438 23.33 -15.22 -12.63
N THR A 439 23.26 -15.28 -11.32
CA THR A 439 22.72 -16.40 -10.58
C THR A 439 21.32 -16.06 -10.06
N TYR A 440 20.42 -17.01 -10.16
CA TYR A 440 19.06 -16.94 -9.61
C TYR A 440 18.79 -18.22 -8.83
N ILE A 441 18.31 -18.04 -7.60
CA ILE A 441 17.89 -19.16 -6.76
C ILE A 441 16.37 -19.25 -6.90
N ASP A 442 15.89 -20.33 -7.49
CA ASP A 442 14.47 -20.55 -7.66
C ASP A 442 13.79 -20.85 -6.30
N PRO A 443 12.45 -20.76 -6.21
CA PRO A 443 11.71 -21.02 -4.97
C PRO A 443 11.96 -22.42 -4.37
N ASN A 444 12.47 -23.36 -5.18
CA ASN A 444 12.83 -24.72 -4.71
C ASN A 444 14.26 -24.79 -4.16
N GLY A 445 14.98 -23.65 -4.09
CA GLY A 445 16.36 -23.59 -3.62
C GLY A 445 17.40 -24.03 -4.66
N THR A 446 16.99 -24.23 -5.93
CA THR A 446 17.91 -24.63 -7.00
C THR A 446 18.55 -23.39 -7.61
N THR A 447 19.87 -23.34 -7.61
CA THR A 447 20.63 -22.25 -8.24
C THR A 447 20.70 -22.47 -9.75
N LYS A 448 20.23 -21.51 -10.51
CA LYS A 448 20.32 -21.45 -11.97
C LYS A 448 21.19 -20.29 -12.40
N THR A 449 21.95 -20.48 -13.47
CA THR A 449 22.83 -19.46 -14.03
C THR A 449 22.35 -19.04 -15.41
N TYR A 450 22.39 -17.74 -15.67
CA TYR A 450 21.98 -17.14 -16.92
C TYR A 450 23.09 -16.22 -17.42
N THR A 451 23.31 -16.18 -18.73
CA THR A 451 24.34 -15.35 -19.36
C THR A 451 23.73 -14.32 -20.29
N ALA A 452 24.30 -13.12 -20.29
CA ALA A 452 23.99 -12.07 -21.26
C ALA A 452 25.27 -11.34 -21.68
N SER A 453 25.28 -10.83 -22.88
CA SER A 453 26.42 -10.08 -23.40
C SER A 453 26.03 -8.71 -23.87
N SER A 454 26.82 -7.70 -23.53
CA SER A 454 26.73 -6.35 -24.09
C SER A 454 27.95 -6.03 -24.91
N ARG A 455 27.82 -5.22 -25.95
CA ARG A 455 28.92 -4.82 -26.85
C ARG A 455 28.98 -3.29 -26.94
N PHE A 456 30.17 -2.76 -26.64
CA PHE A 456 30.41 -1.32 -26.66
C PHE A 456 31.45 -1.00 -27.72
N THR A 457 31.14 -0.10 -28.65
CA THR A 457 32.07 0.31 -29.71
C THR A 457 32.87 1.52 -29.23
N VAL A 458 34.17 1.42 -29.23
CA VAL A 458 35.04 2.51 -28.82
C VAL A 458 35.09 3.58 -29.89
N LYS A 459 34.74 4.80 -29.51
CA LYS A 459 34.87 6.01 -30.35
C LYS A 459 35.80 7.00 -29.66
N ILE A 460 37.00 7.16 -30.24
CA ILE A 460 37.94 8.16 -29.77
C ILE A 460 37.62 9.47 -30.47
N PRO A 461 37.29 10.54 -29.73
CA PRO A 461 37.03 11.85 -30.35
C PRO A 461 38.31 12.30 -31.09
N THR A 462 38.18 12.53 -32.36
CA THR A 462 39.24 13.18 -33.15
C THR A 462 39.38 14.59 -32.57
N ALA A 463 40.58 14.95 -32.09
CA ALA A 463 40.86 16.30 -31.61
C ALA A 463 40.43 17.29 -32.74
N ALA A 464 39.47 18.19 -32.44
CA ALA A 464 39.10 19.23 -33.34
C ALA A 464 40.40 19.99 -33.71
N SER A 465 40.73 20.06 -34.99
CA SER A 465 41.91 20.81 -35.46
C SER A 465 41.86 22.21 -34.84
N ALA A 466 42.90 22.56 -34.12
CA ALA A 466 42.99 23.91 -33.54
C ALA A 466 42.73 24.95 -34.62
N PRO A 467 41.97 25.98 -34.37
CA PRO A 467 41.72 27.03 -35.37
C PRO A 467 43.06 27.62 -35.78
N LYS A 468 43.32 27.63 -37.05
CA LYS A 468 44.52 28.20 -37.70
C LYS A 468 44.67 29.65 -37.18
N PRO A 469 45.82 30.04 -36.62
CA PRO A 469 46.01 31.43 -36.19
C PRO A 469 45.80 32.36 -37.41
N PRO A 470 45.14 33.52 -37.22
CA PRO A 470 44.94 34.46 -38.30
C PRO A 470 46.30 34.87 -38.87
N SER A 471 46.46 34.74 -40.19
CA SER A 471 47.60 35.24 -40.95
C SER A 471 47.75 36.73 -40.71
N GLY A 472 48.87 37.13 -40.14
CA GLY A 472 49.22 38.52 -39.89
C GLY A 472 49.17 39.30 -41.22
N GLY A 473 48.31 40.31 -41.25
CA GLY A 473 48.35 41.33 -42.27
C GLY A 473 49.55 42.27 -42.02
N GLU A 474 50.40 42.35 -43.01
CA GLU A 474 51.49 43.32 -43.05
C GLU A 474 50.93 44.74 -42.92
N GLY A 475 51.36 45.45 -41.91
CA GLY A 475 51.11 46.87 -41.71
C GLY A 475 51.88 47.69 -42.76
N SER A 476 51.17 48.35 -43.60
CA SER A 476 51.69 49.42 -44.41
C SER A 476 51.82 50.70 -43.55
N THR A 477 53.08 51.07 -43.28
CA THR A 477 53.44 52.39 -42.82
C THR A 477 53.28 53.39 -43.92
N THR A 478 52.49 54.44 -43.73
CA THR A 478 52.59 55.71 -44.44
C THR A 478 52.60 56.86 -43.42
N GLU A 479 53.76 57.56 -43.41
CA GLU A 479 53.97 58.85 -42.82
C GLU A 479 52.99 59.90 -43.38
N LYS A 480 52.38 60.68 -42.61
CA LYS A 480 52.43 62.17 -42.54
C LYS A 480 51.63 62.65 -41.31
#